data_b822ff3dbdc143fdea63a8c02d6f3627
#
_entry.id   b822ff3dbdc143fdea63a8c02d6f3627
#
_cell.length_a   1.000
_cell.length_b   1.000
_cell.length_c   1.000
_cell.angle_alpha   90.00
_cell.angle_beta   90.00
_cell.angle_gamma   90.00
#
_symmetry.space_group_name_H-M   'P 1'
#
loop_
_entity.id
_entity.type
_entity.pdbx_description
1 polymer ?
#
loop_
_entity_poly.entity_id
_entity_poly.type
_entity_poly.pdbx_seq_one_letter_code
_entity_poly.pdbx_strand_id
1 'polypeptide(L)'
;LNALQNQLAAAKQKKFDLETQADLCDKKIIRANQLLEGLGGEKDRWTEFALQLASRYEKLTGDVLISSGLLAYLGPFTAVFRQKQMTDWVTSLKENQIPCSDSPTLSGTLGDPVKIRQWNIDGLPTDNFSVDNGIIVFNARRWPLMIDPQGQANKWIRNMEKANNLQ
;
A
#
# COMPACT_ATOMS: atom_id res chain seq x y z
N LEU A 1 -68.72 -5.08 28.47
CA LEU A 1 -67.60 -5.22 29.40
C LEU A 1 -66.42 -6.00 28.78
N ASN A 2 -66.65 -7.19 28.21
CA ASN A 2 -65.59 -8.01 27.62
C ASN A 2 -64.86 -7.37 26.44
N ALA A 3 -65.57 -6.64 25.56
CA ALA A 3 -64.95 -5.91 24.44
C ALA A 3 -63.96 -4.81 24.90
N LEU A 4 -64.36 -4.07 25.95
CA LEU A 4 -63.51 -3.04 26.55
C LEU A 4 -62.29 -3.61 27.29
N GLN A 5 -62.47 -4.75 27.96
CA GLN A 5 -61.34 -5.46 28.58
C GLN A 5 -60.31 -5.96 27.55
N ASN A 6 -60.80 -6.52 26.43
CA ASN A 6 -59.91 -6.95 25.33
C ASN A 6 -59.16 -5.79 24.67
N GLN A 7 -59.85 -4.65 24.46
CA GLN A 7 -59.17 -3.43 23.96
C GLN A 7 -58.12 -2.89 24.93
N LEU A 8 -58.41 -2.92 26.22
CA LEU A 8 -57.44 -2.51 27.23
C LEU A 8 -56.21 -3.43 27.29
N ALA A 9 -56.42 -4.74 27.20
CA ALA A 9 -55.35 -5.73 27.15
C ALA A 9 -54.46 -5.54 25.89
N ALA A 10 -55.09 -5.36 24.73
CA ALA A 10 -54.37 -5.11 23.51
C ALA A 10 -53.56 -3.78 23.53
N ALA A 11 -54.12 -2.74 24.13
CA ALA A 11 -53.43 -1.46 24.30
C ALA A 11 -52.25 -1.56 25.23
N LYS A 12 -52.37 -2.29 26.34
CA LYS A 12 -51.28 -2.56 27.30
C LYS A 12 -50.15 -3.36 26.63
N GLN A 13 -50.52 -4.39 25.89
CA GLN A 13 -49.51 -5.18 25.15
C GLN A 13 -48.75 -4.31 24.12
N LYS A 14 -49.48 -3.53 23.34
CA LYS A 14 -48.85 -2.61 22.36
C LYS A 14 -47.93 -1.58 23.02
N LYS A 15 -48.33 -1.06 24.20
CA LYS A 15 -47.49 -0.16 24.97
C LYS A 15 -46.20 -0.86 25.41
N PHE A 16 -46.28 -2.04 25.96
CA PHE A 16 -45.13 -2.83 26.37
C PHE A 16 -44.19 -3.15 25.22
N ASP A 17 -44.75 -3.55 24.05
CA ASP A 17 -43.96 -3.84 22.87
C ASP A 17 -43.21 -2.60 22.36
N LEU A 18 -43.88 -1.44 22.37
CA LEU A 18 -43.27 -0.18 22.00
C LEU A 18 -42.18 0.27 22.98
N GLU A 19 -42.39 0.12 24.28
CA GLU A 19 -41.37 0.41 25.30
C GLU A 19 -40.15 -0.50 25.15
N THR A 20 -40.36 -1.77 24.83
CA THR A 20 -39.28 -2.75 24.57
C THR A 20 -38.53 -2.40 23.32
N GLN A 21 -39.20 -1.98 22.25
CA GLN A 21 -38.57 -1.53 21.03
C GLN A 21 -37.75 -0.24 21.21
N ALA A 22 -38.27 0.71 22.00
CA ALA A 22 -37.55 1.95 22.31
C ALA A 22 -36.26 1.64 23.11
N ASP A 23 -36.31 0.83 24.13
CA ASP A 23 -35.13 0.43 24.92
C ASP A 23 -34.08 -0.29 24.05
N LEU A 24 -34.54 -1.16 23.15
CA LEU A 24 -33.65 -1.82 22.19
C LEU A 24 -33.01 -0.83 21.21
N CYS A 25 -33.74 0.17 20.77
CA CYS A 25 -33.24 1.23 19.88
C CYS A 25 -32.18 2.09 20.60
N ASP A 26 -32.43 2.50 21.83
CA ASP A 26 -31.47 3.24 22.66
C ASP A 26 -30.18 2.46 22.87
N LYS A 27 -30.27 1.18 23.19
CA LYS A 27 -29.09 0.32 23.31
C LYS A 27 -28.30 0.22 22.00
N LYS A 28 -28.97 0.18 20.84
CA LYS A 28 -28.30 0.19 19.53
C LYS A 28 -27.60 1.50 19.26
N ILE A 29 -28.21 2.64 19.61
CA ILE A 29 -27.63 3.99 19.45
C ILE A 29 -26.39 4.11 20.34
N ILE A 30 -26.44 3.70 21.58
CA ILE A 30 -25.28 3.74 22.50
C ILE A 30 -24.11 2.92 21.94
N ARG A 31 -24.38 1.70 21.46
CA ARG A 31 -23.34 0.85 20.86
C ARG A 31 -22.77 1.47 19.57
N ALA A 32 -23.62 2.06 18.74
CA ALA A 32 -23.18 2.74 17.51
C ALA A 32 -22.29 3.94 17.84
N ASN A 33 -22.63 4.73 18.84
CA ASN A 33 -21.80 5.86 19.28
C ASN A 33 -20.46 5.41 19.85
N GLN A 34 -20.42 4.36 20.66
CA GLN A 34 -19.18 3.78 21.16
C GLN A 34 -18.25 3.27 20.02
N LEU A 35 -18.84 2.67 18.99
CA LEU A 35 -18.08 2.25 17.79
C LEU A 35 -17.55 3.46 17.02
N LEU A 36 -18.36 4.49 16.83
CA LEU A 36 -17.95 5.72 16.14
C LEU A 36 -16.84 6.47 16.87
N GLU A 37 -16.92 6.56 18.21
CA GLU A 37 -15.88 7.15 19.05
C GLU A 37 -14.57 6.34 18.96
N GLY A 38 -14.66 5.01 19.00
CA GLY A 38 -13.52 4.11 18.86
C GLY A 38 -12.83 4.18 17.47
N LEU A 39 -13.59 4.55 16.44
CA LEU A 39 -13.11 4.65 15.04
C LEU A 39 -12.74 6.08 14.61
N GLY A 40 -12.85 7.08 15.51
CA GLY A 40 -12.58 8.48 15.17
C GLY A 40 -11.18 8.69 14.60
N GLY A 41 -10.17 8.13 15.22
CA GLY A 41 -8.77 8.20 14.74
C GLY A 41 -8.54 7.48 13.41
N GLU A 42 -9.28 6.41 13.14
CA GLU A 42 -9.21 5.70 11.86
C GLU A 42 -9.80 6.51 10.71
N LYS A 43 -10.89 7.23 10.94
CA LYS A 43 -11.51 8.10 9.94
C LYS A 43 -10.54 9.19 9.49
N ASP A 44 -9.89 9.85 10.44
CA ASP A 44 -8.93 10.91 10.13
C ASP A 44 -7.72 10.36 9.37
N ARG A 45 -7.20 9.22 9.81
CA ARG A 45 -6.11 8.53 9.12
C ARG A 45 -6.49 8.13 7.68
N TRP A 46 -7.68 7.61 7.47
CA TRP A 46 -8.13 7.22 6.14
C TRP A 46 -8.38 8.43 5.24
N THR A 47 -8.86 9.52 5.80
CA THR A 47 -9.04 10.78 5.05
C THR A 47 -7.69 11.32 4.58
N GLU A 48 -6.70 11.37 5.47
CA GLU A 48 -5.34 11.77 5.12
C GLU A 48 -4.72 10.84 4.07
N PHE A 49 -4.88 9.52 4.24
CA PHE A 49 -4.40 8.53 3.29
C PHE A 49 -5.04 8.68 1.91
N ALA A 50 -6.34 9.00 1.84
CA ALA A 50 -7.03 9.25 0.58
C ALA A 50 -6.48 10.51 -0.14
N LEU A 51 -6.18 11.58 0.59
CA LEU A 51 -5.54 12.76 0.03
C LEU A 51 -4.13 12.49 -0.48
N GLN A 52 -3.33 11.73 0.27
CA GLN A 52 -2.00 11.31 -0.16
C GLN A 52 -2.06 10.44 -1.42
N LEU A 53 -3.04 9.55 -1.50
CA LEU A 53 -3.23 8.69 -2.67
C LEU A 53 -3.63 9.50 -3.91
N ALA A 54 -4.51 10.48 -3.77
CA ALA A 54 -4.88 11.39 -4.85
C ALA A 54 -3.65 12.15 -5.40
N SER A 55 -2.82 12.70 -4.52
CA SER A 55 -1.58 13.38 -4.92
C SER A 55 -0.58 12.43 -5.61
N ARG A 56 -0.47 11.18 -5.14
CA ARG A 56 0.37 10.17 -5.81
C ARG A 56 -0.17 9.81 -7.19
N TYR A 57 -1.49 9.73 -7.33
CA TYR A 57 -2.12 9.40 -8.61
C TYR A 57 -1.81 10.45 -9.68
N GLU A 58 -1.82 11.74 -9.35
CA GLU A 58 -1.48 12.81 -10.28
C GLU A 58 -0.02 12.70 -10.79
N LYS A 59 0.91 12.30 -9.92
CA LYS A 59 2.35 12.18 -10.23
C LYS A 59 2.73 10.82 -10.87
N LEU A 60 1.80 9.88 -10.89
CA LEU A 60 2.04 8.49 -11.28
C LEU A 60 2.65 8.36 -12.68
N THR A 61 2.19 9.15 -13.64
CA THR A 61 2.67 9.09 -15.03
C THR A 61 4.16 9.39 -15.13
N GLY A 62 4.63 10.46 -14.49
CA GLY A 62 6.05 10.82 -14.47
C GLY A 62 6.90 9.82 -13.72
N ASP A 63 6.43 9.38 -12.56
CA ASP A 63 7.16 8.42 -11.72
C ASP A 63 7.30 7.05 -12.41
N VAL A 64 6.26 6.58 -13.11
CA VAL A 64 6.31 5.35 -13.90
C VAL A 64 7.24 5.50 -15.11
N LEU A 65 7.26 6.64 -15.75
CA LEU A 65 8.16 6.89 -16.88
C LEU A 65 9.63 6.83 -16.46
N ILE A 66 9.99 7.49 -15.35
CA ILE A 66 11.34 7.43 -14.77
C ILE A 66 11.69 6.00 -14.36
N SER A 67 10.79 5.30 -13.67
CA SER A 67 10.98 3.91 -13.25
C SER A 67 11.21 2.97 -14.45
N SER A 68 10.46 3.16 -15.52
CA SER A 68 10.61 2.39 -16.76
C SER A 68 11.97 2.65 -17.43
N GLY A 69 12.42 3.90 -17.43
CA GLY A 69 13.76 4.27 -17.92
C GLY A 69 14.87 3.62 -17.09
N LEU A 70 14.72 3.61 -15.74
CA LEU A 70 15.69 2.97 -14.86
C LEU A 70 15.76 1.46 -15.12
N LEU A 71 14.62 0.79 -15.21
CA LEU A 71 14.53 -0.65 -15.51
C LEU A 71 15.17 -1.00 -16.88
N ALA A 72 14.93 -0.16 -17.88
CA ALA A 72 15.36 -0.47 -19.25
C ALA A 72 16.85 -0.19 -19.49
N TYR A 73 17.39 0.87 -18.87
CA TYR A 73 18.69 1.42 -19.26
C TYR A 73 19.71 1.51 -18.13
N LEU A 74 19.30 1.70 -16.89
CA LEU A 74 20.23 2.03 -15.80
C LEU A 74 20.73 0.81 -14.99
N GLY A 75 20.30 -0.39 -15.31
CA GLY A 75 20.74 -1.63 -14.65
C GLY A 75 22.27 -1.79 -14.51
N PRO A 76 23.09 -1.56 -15.53
CA PRO A 76 24.53 -1.75 -15.47
C PRO A 76 25.30 -0.60 -14.77
N PHE A 77 24.62 0.49 -14.39
CA PHE A 77 25.29 1.68 -13.84
C PHE A 77 25.30 1.69 -12.30
N THR A 78 26.27 2.39 -11.75
CA THR A 78 26.45 2.56 -10.29
C THR A 78 25.33 3.43 -9.69
N ALA A 79 25.16 3.36 -8.36
CA ALA A 79 24.17 4.15 -7.63
C ALA A 79 24.30 5.66 -7.89
N VAL A 80 25.51 6.19 -7.90
CA VAL A 80 25.79 7.62 -8.14
C VAL A 80 25.33 8.05 -9.53
N PHE A 81 25.62 7.24 -10.54
CA PHE A 81 25.19 7.54 -11.91
C PHE A 81 23.68 7.47 -12.06
N ARG A 82 23.04 6.44 -11.49
CA ARG A 82 21.58 6.32 -11.50
C ARG A 82 20.91 7.54 -10.87
N GLN A 83 21.40 7.96 -9.70
CA GLN A 83 20.83 9.12 -8.99
C GLN A 83 20.95 10.40 -9.82
N LYS A 84 22.11 10.65 -10.43
CA LYS A 84 22.31 11.81 -11.30
C LYS A 84 21.34 11.78 -12.47
N GLN A 85 21.27 10.64 -13.18
CA GLN A 85 20.41 10.51 -14.36
C GLN A 85 18.93 10.65 -14.02
N MET A 86 18.50 10.13 -12.86
CA MET A 86 17.11 10.31 -12.38
C MET A 86 16.81 11.79 -12.12
N THR A 87 17.75 12.52 -11.50
CA THR A 87 17.59 13.97 -11.28
C THR A 87 17.46 14.74 -12.59
N ASP A 88 18.29 14.41 -13.59
CA ASP A 88 18.22 15.01 -14.92
C ASP A 88 16.87 14.73 -15.60
N TRP A 89 16.36 13.50 -15.47
CA TRP A 89 15.05 13.13 -16.01
C TRP A 89 13.90 13.84 -15.28
N VAL A 90 13.94 13.96 -13.97
CA VAL A 90 12.94 14.74 -13.18
C VAL A 90 12.89 16.19 -13.68
N THR A 91 14.05 16.81 -13.91
CA THR A 91 14.15 18.17 -14.43
C THR A 91 13.50 18.27 -15.81
N SER A 92 13.84 17.35 -16.70
CA SER A 92 13.27 17.31 -18.07
C SER A 92 11.75 17.08 -18.06
N LEU A 93 11.22 16.23 -17.17
CA LEU A 93 9.77 16.03 -17.03
C LEU A 93 9.06 17.30 -16.55
N LYS A 94 9.64 18.02 -15.58
CA LYS A 94 9.10 19.30 -15.11
C LYS A 94 9.10 20.37 -16.20
N GLU A 95 10.17 20.48 -16.98
CA GLU A 95 10.24 21.38 -18.13
C GLU A 95 9.15 21.09 -19.18
N ASN A 96 8.82 19.82 -19.36
CA ASN A 96 7.75 19.38 -20.26
C ASN A 96 6.36 19.33 -19.60
N GLN A 97 6.20 19.90 -18.41
CA GLN A 97 4.92 19.97 -17.68
C GLN A 97 4.30 18.59 -17.38
N ILE A 98 5.11 17.55 -17.26
CA ILE A 98 4.67 16.21 -16.86
C ILE A 98 4.76 16.10 -15.34
N PRO A 99 3.64 15.90 -14.63
CA PRO A 99 3.66 15.77 -13.18
C PRO A 99 4.49 14.56 -12.74
N CYS A 100 5.42 14.77 -11.82
CA CYS A 100 6.24 13.72 -11.22
C CYS A 100 6.58 14.08 -9.77
N SER A 101 7.03 13.11 -9.00
CA SER A 101 7.57 13.33 -7.67
C SER A 101 8.92 14.05 -7.74
N ASP A 102 9.27 14.81 -6.69
CA ASP A 102 10.56 15.51 -6.63
C ASP A 102 11.75 14.55 -6.49
N SER A 103 11.51 13.41 -5.86
CA SER A 103 12.51 12.35 -5.64
C SER A 103 11.85 10.99 -5.85
N PRO A 104 11.55 10.60 -7.09
CA PRO A 104 10.96 9.31 -7.38
C PRO A 104 11.95 8.21 -7.01
N THR A 105 11.44 7.13 -6.42
CA THR A 105 12.23 5.94 -6.09
C THR A 105 11.60 4.72 -6.75
N LEU A 106 12.45 3.78 -7.18
CA LEU A 106 11.95 2.55 -7.79
C LEU A 106 11.10 1.74 -6.79
N SER A 107 11.54 1.70 -5.53
CA SER A 107 10.80 1.06 -4.45
C SER A 107 9.44 1.72 -4.17
N GLY A 108 9.32 3.04 -4.30
CA GLY A 108 8.07 3.78 -4.09
C GLY A 108 7.05 3.59 -5.22
N THR A 109 7.52 3.35 -6.46
CA THR A 109 6.68 3.22 -7.65
C THR A 109 6.34 1.78 -7.97
N LEU A 110 7.31 0.87 -7.94
CA LEU A 110 7.19 -0.53 -8.35
C LEU A 110 7.46 -1.52 -7.23
N GLY A 111 7.94 -1.05 -6.07
CA GLY A 111 8.26 -1.89 -4.94
C GLY A 111 7.01 -2.39 -4.21
N ASP A 112 7.01 -3.66 -3.87
CA ASP A 112 6.06 -4.25 -2.92
C ASP A 112 6.76 -4.36 -1.56
N PRO A 113 6.32 -3.62 -0.53
CA PRO A 113 6.97 -3.64 0.78
C PRO A 113 7.05 -5.03 1.42
N VAL A 114 6.07 -5.89 1.15
CA VAL A 114 6.04 -7.26 1.68
C VAL A 114 7.12 -8.11 1.02
N LYS A 115 7.23 -8.04 -0.32
CA LYS A 115 8.27 -8.74 -1.08
C LYS A 115 9.66 -8.24 -0.73
N ILE A 116 9.87 -6.93 -0.64
CA ILE A 116 11.16 -6.33 -0.25
C ILE A 116 11.58 -6.83 1.13
N ARG A 117 10.66 -6.87 2.08
CA ARG A 117 10.93 -7.39 3.42
C ARG A 117 11.31 -8.87 3.38
N GLN A 118 10.65 -9.68 2.56
CA GLN A 118 10.98 -11.09 2.37
C GLN A 118 12.37 -11.24 1.77
N TRP A 119 12.73 -10.47 0.74
CA TRP A 119 14.06 -10.49 0.15
C TRP A 119 15.17 -10.15 1.15
N ASN A 120 14.92 -9.20 2.06
CA ASN A 120 15.87 -8.88 3.12
C ASN A 120 16.05 -10.05 4.11
N ILE A 121 14.97 -10.78 4.42
CA ILE A 121 15.04 -12.01 5.24
C ILE A 121 15.84 -13.09 4.51
N ASP A 122 15.68 -13.20 3.20
CA ASP A 122 16.42 -14.17 2.37
C ASP A 122 17.89 -13.78 2.15
N GLY A 123 18.29 -12.59 2.59
CA GLY A 123 19.68 -12.14 2.61
C GLY A 123 20.04 -11.04 1.60
N LEU A 124 19.05 -10.41 0.95
CA LEU A 124 19.30 -9.21 0.16
C LEU A 124 19.67 -8.05 1.11
N PRO A 125 20.75 -7.29 0.85
CA PRO A 125 21.09 -6.11 1.63
C PRO A 125 19.95 -5.08 1.64
N THR A 126 19.85 -4.32 2.75
CA THR A 126 18.75 -3.36 2.97
C THR A 126 19.00 -1.99 2.34
N ASP A 127 20.13 -1.78 1.71
CA ASP A 127 20.47 -0.55 1.01
C ASP A 127 19.60 -0.35 -0.24
N ASN A 128 19.30 0.89 -0.57
CA ASN A 128 18.44 1.23 -1.69
C ASN A 128 18.92 0.66 -3.04
N PHE A 129 20.24 0.61 -3.25
CA PHE A 129 20.80 0.09 -4.49
C PHE A 129 20.54 -1.42 -4.66
N SER A 130 20.69 -2.19 -3.57
CA SER A 130 20.39 -3.63 -3.57
C SER A 130 18.90 -3.89 -3.77
N VAL A 131 18.03 -3.11 -3.09
CA VAL A 131 16.59 -3.19 -3.25
C VAL A 131 16.16 -2.85 -4.67
N ASP A 132 16.70 -1.77 -5.25
CA ASP A 132 16.44 -1.39 -6.65
C ASP A 132 16.86 -2.49 -7.62
N ASN A 133 18.01 -3.12 -7.41
CA ASN A 133 18.46 -4.25 -8.23
C ASN A 133 17.50 -5.46 -8.08
N GLY A 134 17.01 -5.74 -6.89
CA GLY A 134 15.97 -6.75 -6.66
C GLY A 134 14.70 -6.45 -7.46
N ILE A 135 14.23 -5.21 -7.43
CA ILE A 135 13.06 -4.76 -8.19
C ILE A 135 13.30 -4.91 -9.70
N ILE A 136 14.49 -4.54 -10.19
CA ILE A 136 14.88 -4.69 -11.60
C ILE A 136 14.80 -6.16 -12.01
N VAL A 137 15.38 -7.07 -11.22
CA VAL A 137 15.37 -8.52 -11.50
C VAL A 137 13.97 -9.06 -11.71
N PHE A 138 13.01 -8.65 -10.86
CA PHE A 138 11.64 -9.18 -10.91
C PHE A 138 10.70 -8.47 -11.90
N ASN A 139 11.02 -7.26 -12.30
CA ASN A 139 10.17 -6.49 -13.22
C ASN A 139 10.74 -6.37 -14.64
N ALA A 140 12.01 -6.68 -14.84
CA ALA A 140 12.60 -6.70 -16.18
C ALA A 140 12.10 -7.92 -16.99
N ARG A 141 11.83 -7.71 -18.27
CA ARG A 141 11.45 -8.79 -19.19
C ARG A 141 12.65 -9.60 -19.68
N ARG A 142 13.86 -9.13 -19.47
CA ARG A 142 15.10 -9.78 -19.91
C ARG A 142 15.66 -10.61 -18.77
N TRP A 143 16.37 -11.67 -19.11
CA TRP A 143 17.10 -12.48 -18.13
C TRP A 143 18.15 -11.62 -17.43
N PRO A 144 18.16 -11.60 -16.09
CA PRO A 144 19.11 -10.78 -15.34
C PRO A 144 20.51 -11.37 -15.42
N LEU A 145 21.50 -10.52 -15.74
CA LEU A 145 22.91 -10.83 -15.56
C LEU A 145 23.36 -10.18 -14.24
N MET A 146 23.81 -10.99 -13.31
CA MET A 146 24.28 -10.51 -12.00
C MET A 146 25.80 -10.56 -11.96
N ILE A 147 26.44 -9.40 -11.74
CA ILE A 147 27.87 -9.29 -11.48
C ILE A 147 28.01 -9.28 -9.95
N ASP A 148 28.39 -10.41 -9.39
CA ASP A 148 28.34 -10.65 -7.94
C ASP A 148 29.71 -11.12 -7.38
N PRO A 149 30.68 -10.23 -7.26
CA PRO A 149 32.02 -10.58 -6.79
C PRO A 149 32.05 -11.04 -5.32
N GLN A 150 31.06 -10.68 -4.54
CA GLN A 150 30.97 -11.02 -3.11
C GLN A 150 30.04 -12.19 -2.81
N GLY A 151 29.36 -12.73 -3.81
CA GLY A 151 28.42 -13.85 -3.65
C GLY A 151 27.13 -13.49 -2.93
N GLN A 152 26.79 -12.21 -2.77
CA GLN A 152 25.57 -11.74 -2.09
C GLN A 152 24.31 -12.08 -2.87
N ALA A 153 24.30 -11.81 -4.17
CA ALA A 153 23.17 -12.11 -5.03
C ALA A 153 22.94 -13.64 -5.14
N ASN A 154 24.02 -14.41 -5.28
CA ASN A 154 23.95 -15.88 -5.30
C ASN A 154 23.34 -16.42 -4.00
N LYS A 155 23.81 -15.92 -2.84
CA LYS A 155 23.26 -16.31 -1.53
C LYS A 155 21.77 -15.96 -1.42
N TRP A 156 21.38 -14.76 -1.81
CA TRP A 156 20.00 -14.30 -1.79
C TRP A 156 19.09 -15.19 -2.65
N ILE A 157 19.45 -15.41 -3.92
CA ILE A 157 18.66 -16.25 -4.84
C ILE A 157 18.52 -17.68 -4.32
N ARG A 158 19.63 -18.29 -3.81
CA ARG A 158 19.56 -19.64 -3.23
C ARG A 158 18.63 -19.73 -2.02
N ASN A 159 18.64 -18.73 -1.15
CA ASN A 159 17.75 -18.71 0.01
C ASN A 159 16.28 -18.55 -0.42
N MET A 160 16.01 -17.63 -1.34
CA MET A 160 14.67 -17.35 -1.85
C MET A 160 14.08 -18.57 -2.59
N GLU A 161 14.87 -19.25 -3.43
CA GLU A 161 14.43 -20.38 -4.24
C GLU A 161 14.65 -21.75 -3.56
N LYS A 162 14.99 -21.75 -2.28
CA LYS A 162 15.27 -22.99 -1.53
C LYS A 162 14.12 -24.01 -1.59
N ALA A 163 12.87 -23.53 -1.60
CA ALA A 163 11.70 -24.38 -1.70
C ALA A 163 11.47 -24.94 -3.12
N ASN A 164 12.05 -24.33 -4.15
CA ASN A 164 11.85 -24.64 -5.57
C ASN A 164 12.96 -25.53 -6.15
N ASN A 165 13.82 -26.13 -5.29
CA ASN A 165 14.91 -27.04 -5.70
C ASN A 165 15.82 -26.43 -6.78
N LEU A 166 16.24 -25.19 -6.62
CA LEU A 166 17.20 -24.54 -7.50
C LEU A 166 18.50 -25.37 -7.55
N GLN A 167 18.91 -25.79 -8.75
CA GLN A 167 20.15 -26.53 -9.02
C GLN A 167 21.28 -25.57 -9.41
#